data_5c5dba617a48b1f41977043bbaf63dcf
#
_entry.id   5c5dba617a48b1f41977043bbaf63dcf
#
_cell.length_a   1.000
_cell.length_b   1.000
_cell.length_c   1.000
_cell.angle_alpha   90.00
_cell.angle_beta   90.00
_cell.angle_gamma   90.00
#
_symmetry.space_group_name_H-M   'P 1'
#
loop_
_entity.id
_entity.type
_entity.pdbx_description
1 polymer ?
#
loop_
_entity_poly.entity_id
_entity_poly.type
_entity_poly.pdbx_seq_one_letter_code
_entity_poly.pdbx_strand_id
1 'polypeptide(L)'
;LILIPCSFYKPYNPPHDEFYRRINELKKKVVDSKFITVSVPLALEPEEYWSFQWRGFNLIYDCPFFPWIGYKWDEEIAQEVFSRLKSVIDVFFRRNRTSYQKVTAFFVPSSNELGLVEKYVDHCVLNKELDVEVSYDNNTSEVYCHPRIWKEFEDFLRGNEIC
;
A
#
# COMPACT_ATOMS: atom_id res chain seq x y z
N LEU A 1 -12.88 -2.58 0.42
CA LEU A 1 -11.66 -1.78 0.32
C LEU A 1 -10.43 -2.68 0.45
N ILE A 2 -9.48 -2.51 -0.44
CA ILE A 2 -8.20 -3.23 -0.42
C ILE A 2 -7.08 -2.21 -0.22
N LEU A 3 -6.34 -2.36 0.88
CA LEU A 3 -5.18 -1.55 1.19
C LEU A 3 -3.91 -2.26 0.69
N ILE A 4 -3.10 -1.54 -0.06
CA ILE A 4 -1.88 -2.07 -0.69
C ILE A 4 -0.66 -1.21 -0.37
N PRO A 5 0.55 -1.77 -0.46
CA PRO A 5 1.77 -1.03 -0.14
C PRO A 5 2.09 0.07 -1.15
N CYS A 6 2.79 1.07 -0.67
CA CYS A 6 3.41 2.10 -1.48
C CYS A 6 4.54 1.51 -2.34
N SER A 7 4.79 2.07 -3.51
CA SER A 7 5.95 1.75 -4.34
C SER A 7 6.99 2.86 -4.31
N PHE A 8 8.23 2.48 -4.52
CA PHE A 8 9.33 3.42 -4.73
C PHE A 8 9.14 4.26 -6.01
N TYR A 9 8.58 3.63 -7.07
CA TYR A 9 8.37 4.30 -8.35
C TYR A 9 7.07 5.09 -8.36
N LYS A 10 7.17 6.37 -8.69
CA LYS A 10 6.03 7.28 -8.81
C LYS A 10 6.09 8.06 -10.13
N PRO A 11 4.96 8.36 -10.74
CA PRO A 11 3.61 7.92 -10.39
C PRO A 11 3.47 6.39 -10.48
N TYR A 12 2.47 5.83 -9.84
CA TYR A 12 2.17 4.39 -9.87
C TYR A 12 1.61 3.98 -11.24
N ASN A 13 2.46 4.06 -12.25
CA ASN A 13 2.04 3.89 -13.64
C ASN A 13 3.01 2.96 -14.37
N PRO A 14 2.52 1.90 -15.02
CA PRO A 14 3.32 1.08 -15.92
C PRO A 14 4.01 1.95 -17.00
N PRO A 15 5.20 1.56 -17.48
CA PRO A 15 5.82 0.25 -17.30
C PRO A 15 6.83 0.16 -16.15
N HIS A 16 6.97 1.18 -15.34
CA HIS A 16 8.09 1.32 -14.41
C HIS A 16 7.97 0.49 -13.13
N ASP A 17 6.78 -0.01 -12.81
CA ASP A 17 6.52 -0.75 -11.58
C ASP A 17 5.71 -2.02 -11.86
N GLU A 18 6.34 -3.18 -11.74
CA GLU A 18 5.71 -4.48 -11.98
C GLU A 18 4.56 -4.76 -11.01
N PHE A 19 4.67 -4.36 -9.74
CA PHE A 19 3.62 -4.55 -8.76
C PHE A 19 2.34 -3.80 -9.17
N TYR A 20 2.45 -2.51 -9.45
CA TYR A 20 1.29 -1.71 -9.88
C TYR A 20 0.76 -2.11 -11.25
N ARG A 21 1.61 -2.60 -12.15
CA ARG A 21 1.16 -3.20 -13.41
C ARG A 21 0.24 -4.39 -13.15
N ARG A 22 0.63 -5.31 -12.26
CA ARG A 22 -0.19 -6.46 -11.87
C ARG A 22 -1.47 -6.04 -11.15
N ILE A 23 -1.41 -5.07 -10.24
CA ILE A 23 -2.60 -4.52 -9.57
C ILE A 23 -3.57 -3.94 -10.61
N ASN A 24 -3.10 -3.17 -11.58
CA ASN A 24 -3.95 -2.60 -12.63
C ASN A 24 -4.60 -3.67 -13.53
N GLU A 25 -3.93 -4.77 -13.80
CA GLU A 25 -4.53 -5.92 -14.49
C GLU A 25 -5.57 -6.62 -13.63
N LEU A 26 -5.30 -6.78 -12.36
CA LEU A 26 -6.19 -7.41 -11.40
C LEU A 26 -7.48 -6.61 -11.20
N LYS A 27 -7.39 -5.29 -11.09
CA LYS A 27 -8.54 -4.36 -10.97
C LYS A 27 -9.58 -4.56 -12.07
N LYS A 28 -9.17 -4.96 -13.28
CA LYS A 28 -10.10 -5.23 -14.39
C LYS A 28 -10.98 -6.45 -14.14
N LYS A 29 -10.59 -7.32 -13.21
CA LYS A 29 -11.27 -8.57 -12.88
C LYS A 29 -12.05 -8.49 -11.56
N VAL A 30 -11.75 -7.49 -10.74
CA VAL A 30 -12.32 -7.35 -9.39
C VAL A 30 -13.42 -6.32 -9.43
N VAL A 31 -14.66 -6.79 -9.28
CA VAL A 31 -15.85 -5.93 -9.29
C VAL A 31 -16.10 -5.38 -7.88
N ASP A 32 -16.54 -4.12 -7.79
CA ASP A 32 -16.92 -3.44 -6.54
C ASP A 32 -15.80 -3.30 -5.49
N SER A 33 -14.55 -3.43 -5.90
CA SER A 33 -13.41 -3.21 -5.02
C SER A 33 -12.72 -1.88 -5.30
N LYS A 34 -12.39 -1.16 -4.23
CA LYS A 34 -11.58 0.05 -4.28
C LYS A 34 -10.20 -0.23 -3.71
N PHE A 35 -9.17 0.24 -4.41
CA PHE A 35 -7.79 0.13 -3.97
C PHE A 35 -7.32 1.47 -3.40
N ILE A 36 -6.63 1.39 -2.26
CA ILE A 36 -5.95 2.54 -1.66
C ILE A 36 -4.52 2.12 -1.30
N THR A 37 -3.56 2.88 -1.76
CA THR A 37 -2.17 2.74 -1.33
C THR A 37 -2.00 3.35 0.05
N VAL A 38 -1.36 2.62 0.94
CA VAL A 38 -0.85 3.16 2.21
C VAL A 38 0.57 3.63 1.96
N SER A 39 0.80 4.92 2.12
CA SER A 39 2.04 5.58 1.75
C SER A 39 2.61 6.41 2.88
N VAL A 40 3.90 6.35 3.04
CA VAL A 40 4.66 7.35 3.77
C VAL A 40 5.33 8.21 2.70
N PRO A 41 4.99 9.49 2.51
CA PRO A 41 4.45 10.47 3.46
C PRO A 41 2.95 10.83 3.32
N LEU A 42 2.20 10.24 2.39
CA LEU A 42 0.85 10.72 2.05
C LEU A 42 -0.28 10.08 2.86
N ALA A 43 0.01 9.14 3.75
CA ALA A 43 -0.92 8.33 4.53
C ALA A 43 -1.75 7.38 3.65
N LEU A 44 -2.77 7.86 2.97
CA LEU A 44 -3.65 7.09 2.10
C LEU A 44 -3.74 7.75 0.73
N GLU A 45 -3.56 6.96 -0.31
CA GLU A 45 -3.56 7.43 -1.69
C GLU A 45 -4.54 6.60 -2.51
N PRO A 46 -5.76 7.11 -2.69
CA PRO A 46 -6.77 6.47 -3.51
C PRO A 46 -6.31 6.28 -4.95
N GLU A 47 -6.78 5.21 -5.57
CA GLU A 47 -6.36 4.80 -6.92
C GLU A 47 -6.59 5.84 -8.01
N GLU A 48 -7.56 6.72 -7.83
CA GLU A 48 -7.84 7.82 -8.75
C GLU A 48 -6.71 8.86 -8.80
N TYR A 49 -5.79 8.85 -7.82
CA TYR A 49 -4.65 9.75 -7.76
C TYR A 49 -3.32 9.11 -8.17
N TRP A 50 -3.28 7.82 -8.45
CA TRP A 50 -2.04 7.12 -8.80
C TRP A 50 -1.35 7.65 -10.05
N SER A 51 -2.10 8.27 -10.96
CA SER A 51 -1.60 8.91 -12.18
C SER A 51 -2.02 10.37 -12.29
N PHE A 52 -2.18 11.04 -11.13
CA PHE A 52 -2.67 12.39 -11.12
C PHE A 52 -1.68 13.34 -11.80
N GLN A 53 -2.20 14.15 -12.73
CA GLN A 53 -1.45 15.18 -13.42
C GLN A 53 -1.99 16.57 -13.06
N TRP A 54 -1.09 17.50 -12.82
CA TRP A 54 -1.42 18.90 -12.68
C TRP A 54 -0.76 19.70 -13.80
N ARG A 55 -1.55 20.40 -14.61
CA ARG A 55 -1.09 21.17 -15.77
C ARG A 55 -0.20 20.37 -16.75
N GLY A 56 -0.48 19.09 -16.95
CA GLY A 56 0.28 18.19 -17.82
C GLY A 56 1.56 17.60 -17.21
N PHE A 57 1.87 17.93 -15.95
CA PHE A 57 2.98 17.34 -15.22
C PHE A 57 2.47 16.25 -14.27
N ASN A 58 3.14 15.10 -14.27
CA ASN A 58 2.89 14.09 -13.23
C ASN A 58 3.31 14.65 -11.87
N LEU A 59 2.44 14.52 -10.88
CA LEU A 59 2.83 14.81 -9.52
C LEU A 59 3.71 13.69 -9.01
N ILE A 60 4.98 14.00 -8.86
CA ILE A 60 5.97 13.12 -8.26
C ILE A 60 6.26 13.69 -6.87
N TYR A 61 6.21 12.85 -5.85
CA TYR A 61 6.66 13.22 -4.52
C TYR A 61 7.83 12.34 -4.10
N ASP A 62 8.68 12.87 -3.27
CA ASP A 62 9.77 12.15 -2.66
C ASP A 62 9.70 12.29 -1.14
N CYS A 63 10.18 11.29 -0.43
CA CYS A 63 10.20 11.32 1.03
C CYS A 63 11.65 11.49 1.50
N PRO A 64 12.03 12.68 1.98
CA PRO A 64 13.41 12.97 2.39
C PRO A 64 13.85 12.22 3.65
N PHE A 65 12.96 11.51 4.32
CA PHE A 65 13.24 10.81 5.59
C PHE A 65 13.70 9.36 5.40
N PHE A 66 13.81 8.89 4.18
CA PHE A 66 14.30 7.54 3.93
C PHE A 66 15.82 7.47 3.89
N PRO A 67 16.43 6.45 4.54
CA PRO A 67 17.88 6.31 4.59
C PRO A 67 18.57 6.28 3.22
N TRP A 68 17.89 5.74 2.19
CA TRP A 68 18.46 5.63 0.84
C TRP A 68 18.62 6.95 0.08
N ILE A 69 18.05 8.04 0.58
CA ILE A 69 18.30 9.37 0.00
C ILE A 69 19.44 10.12 0.71
N GLY A 70 20.21 9.45 1.54
CA GLY A 70 21.38 10.00 2.19
C GLY A 70 21.14 10.85 3.43
N TYR A 71 19.90 10.92 3.91
CA TYR A 71 19.56 11.57 5.18
C TYR A 71 19.71 10.58 6.33
N LYS A 72 20.21 11.06 7.46
CA LYS A 72 20.20 10.27 8.69
C LYS A 72 18.76 10.11 9.15
N TRP A 73 18.40 8.86 9.46
CA TRP A 73 17.13 8.56 10.11
C TRP A 73 17.15 9.16 11.52
N ASP A 74 16.17 10.00 11.81
CA ASP A 74 15.95 10.57 13.12
C ASP A 74 14.68 9.95 13.70
N GLU A 75 14.83 9.21 14.81
CA GLU A 75 13.71 8.49 15.42
C GLU A 75 12.60 9.43 15.93
N GLU A 76 12.96 10.60 16.44
CA GLU A 76 11.96 11.58 16.92
C GLU A 76 11.13 12.11 15.75
N ILE A 77 11.79 12.47 14.65
CA ILE A 77 11.11 12.92 13.42
C ILE A 77 10.24 11.78 12.86
N ALA A 78 10.76 10.56 12.84
CA ALA A 78 10.00 9.42 12.38
C ALA A 78 8.72 9.20 13.21
N GLN A 79 8.81 9.23 14.53
CA GLN A 79 7.65 9.09 15.42
C GLN A 79 6.63 10.19 15.22
N GLU A 80 7.08 11.44 15.04
CA GLU A 80 6.18 12.56 14.73
C GLU A 80 5.46 12.35 13.39
N VAL A 81 6.20 11.98 12.33
CA VAL A 81 5.63 11.68 11.01
C VAL A 81 4.60 10.55 11.11
N PHE A 82 4.92 9.43 11.73
CA PHE A 82 3.99 8.32 11.90
C PHE A 82 2.75 8.73 12.71
N SER A 83 2.90 9.52 13.75
CA SER A 83 1.78 10.04 14.56
C SER A 83 0.84 10.89 13.70
N ARG A 84 1.39 11.77 12.87
CA ARG A 84 0.61 12.60 11.94
C ARG A 84 -0.11 11.76 10.89
N LEU A 85 0.57 10.77 10.30
CA LEU A 85 -0.02 9.86 9.33
C LEU A 85 -1.19 9.08 9.95
N LYS A 86 -1.02 8.53 11.16
CA LYS A 86 -2.10 7.87 11.92
C LYS A 86 -3.29 8.79 12.11
N SER A 87 -3.07 10.05 12.45
CA SER A 87 -4.15 11.03 12.63
C SER A 87 -4.94 11.27 11.35
N VAL A 88 -4.26 11.37 10.21
CA VAL A 88 -4.91 11.52 8.87
C VAL A 88 -5.71 10.27 8.53
N ILE A 89 -5.14 9.08 8.75
CA ILE A 89 -5.79 7.80 8.52
C ILE A 89 -7.04 7.66 9.42
N ASP A 90 -6.95 8.06 10.68
CA ASP A 90 -8.08 8.07 11.62
C ASP A 90 -9.23 8.95 11.13
N VAL A 91 -8.93 10.12 10.60
CA VAL A 91 -9.95 11.01 10.02
C VAL A 91 -10.60 10.38 8.81
N PHE A 92 -9.82 9.76 7.93
CA PHE A 92 -10.34 9.06 6.76
C PHE A 92 -11.30 7.94 7.15
N PHE A 93 -10.89 7.03 8.03
CA PHE A 93 -11.72 5.90 8.42
C PHE A 93 -12.94 6.32 9.26
N ARG A 94 -12.85 7.31 10.13
CA ARG A 94 -14.02 7.86 10.83
C ARG A 94 -15.11 8.35 9.86
N ARG A 95 -14.72 8.87 8.70
CA ARG A 95 -15.66 9.41 7.70
C ARG A 95 -16.18 8.37 6.73
N ASN A 96 -15.37 7.38 6.41
CA ASN A 96 -15.60 6.51 5.26
C ASN A 96 -15.77 5.03 5.62
N ARG A 97 -15.50 4.60 6.87
CA ARG A 97 -15.49 3.17 7.25
C ARG A 97 -16.82 2.47 6.92
N THR A 98 -17.94 3.15 7.14
CA THR A 98 -19.27 2.60 6.86
C THR A 98 -19.59 2.45 5.38
N SER A 99 -18.83 3.07 4.50
CA SER A 99 -18.93 2.91 3.06
C SER A 99 -18.30 1.61 2.54
N TYR A 100 -17.55 0.92 3.39
CA TYR A 100 -16.87 -0.32 3.04
C TYR A 100 -17.41 -1.48 3.87
N GLN A 101 -17.91 -2.51 3.20
CA GLN A 101 -18.35 -3.75 3.88
C GLN A 101 -17.18 -4.44 4.57
N LYS A 102 -16.01 -4.46 3.92
CA LYS A 102 -14.80 -5.11 4.41
C LYS A 102 -13.57 -4.27 4.03
N VAL A 103 -12.63 -4.18 4.95
CA VAL A 103 -11.30 -3.61 4.74
C VAL A 103 -10.26 -4.72 4.82
N THR A 104 -9.57 -4.93 3.71
CA THR A 104 -8.54 -5.98 3.58
C THR A 104 -7.19 -5.33 3.40
N ALA A 105 -6.16 -5.87 4.05
CA ALA A 105 -4.78 -5.42 3.91
C ALA A 105 -3.93 -6.47 3.20
N PHE A 106 -3.20 -6.03 2.18
CA PHE A 106 -2.18 -6.83 1.51
C PHE A 106 -0.79 -6.29 1.86
N PHE A 107 -0.33 -6.62 3.05
CA PHE A 107 0.98 -6.22 3.58
C PHE A 107 1.71 -7.41 4.18
N VAL A 108 3.03 -7.39 4.08
CA VAL A 108 3.85 -8.30 4.89
C VAL A 108 3.67 -7.93 6.38
N PRO A 109 3.59 -8.92 7.27
CA PRO A 109 3.21 -8.70 8.68
C PRO A 109 4.10 -7.71 9.46
N SER A 110 5.34 -7.55 9.04
CA SER A 110 6.31 -6.65 9.67
C SER A 110 6.37 -5.25 9.04
N SER A 111 5.52 -4.95 8.05
CA SER A 111 5.60 -3.66 7.37
C SER A 111 5.10 -2.51 8.26
N ASN A 112 5.75 -1.35 8.13
CA ASN A 112 5.34 -0.13 8.80
C ASN A 112 3.95 0.34 8.36
N GLU A 113 3.62 0.11 7.09
CA GLU A 113 2.33 0.47 6.50
C GLU A 113 1.19 -0.29 7.17
N LEU A 114 1.37 -1.57 7.47
CA LEU A 114 0.38 -2.34 8.23
C LEU A 114 0.16 -1.71 9.61
N GLY A 115 1.22 -1.35 10.32
CA GLY A 115 1.13 -0.69 11.64
C GLY A 115 0.40 0.65 11.64
N LEU A 116 0.30 1.33 10.48
CA LEU A 116 -0.49 2.54 10.33
C LEU A 116 -2.01 2.27 10.26
N VAL A 117 -2.42 1.14 9.69
CA VAL A 117 -3.82 0.86 9.35
C VAL A 117 -4.43 -0.32 10.10
N GLU A 118 -3.64 -1.09 10.83
CA GLU A 118 -4.01 -2.39 11.44
C GLU A 118 -5.36 -2.35 12.18
N LYS A 119 -5.63 -1.31 12.96
CA LYS A 119 -6.88 -1.20 13.73
C LYS A 119 -8.16 -1.03 12.89
N TYR A 120 -8.01 -0.78 11.58
CA TYR A 120 -9.15 -0.64 10.66
C TYR A 120 -9.33 -1.84 9.75
N VAL A 121 -8.39 -2.78 9.78
CA VAL A 121 -8.34 -3.94 8.90
C VAL A 121 -9.15 -5.08 9.49
N ASP A 122 -10.09 -5.59 8.69
CA ASP A 122 -10.89 -6.77 9.06
C ASP A 122 -10.14 -8.07 8.71
N HIS A 123 -9.26 -8.02 7.69
CA HIS A 123 -8.53 -9.18 7.21
C HIS A 123 -7.17 -8.81 6.63
N CYS A 124 -6.13 -9.52 7.06
CA CYS A 124 -4.80 -9.47 6.44
C CYS A 124 -4.65 -10.67 5.51
N VAL A 125 -4.30 -10.41 4.25
CA VAL A 125 -4.10 -11.48 3.24
C VAL A 125 -2.88 -12.32 3.60
N LEU A 126 -1.80 -11.67 3.99
CA LEU A 126 -0.57 -12.35 4.38
C LEU A 126 -0.56 -12.59 5.89
N ASN A 127 -0.41 -13.84 6.29
CA ASN A 127 -0.27 -14.22 7.70
C ASN A 127 1.20 -14.34 8.10
N LYS A 128 1.45 -14.45 9.39
CA LYS A 128 2.81 -14.53 9.97
C LYS A 128 3.55 -15.84 9.64
N GLU A 129 2.86 -16.83 9.09
CA GLU A 129 3.42 -18.15 8.75
C GLU A 129 4.05 -18.16 7.35
N LEU A 130 3.92 -17.07 6.61
CA LEU A 130 4.53 -16.96 5.30
C LEU A 130 6.04 -16.80 5.47
N ASP A 131 6.75 -17.92 5.35
CA ASP A 131 8.21 -18.00 5.42
C ASP A 131 8.82 -17.48 4.11
N VAL A 132 8.79 -16.17 3.95
CA VAL A 132 9.48 -15.47 2.86
C VAL A 132 10.43 -14.47 3.51
N GLU A 133 11.71 -14.69 3.34
CA GLU A 133 12.73 -13.76 3.78
C GLU A 133 12.60 -12.46 2.99
N VAL A 134 12.07 -11.43 3.63
CA VAL A 134 11.90 -10.11 3.03
C VAL A 134 12.99 -9.21 3.57
N SER A 135 13.92 -8.81 2.71
CA SER A 135 14.86 -7.76 3.04
C SER A 135 14.16 -6.39 2.95
N TYR A 136 14.36 -5.54 3.95
CA TYR A 136 13.87 -4.16 3.92
C TYR A 136 14.51 -3.30 2.82
N ASP A 137 15.63 -3.77 2.24
CA ASP A 137 16.29 -3.12 1.11
C ASP A 137 15.63 -3.45 -0.23
N ASN A 138 14.71 -4.42 -0.26
CA ASN A 138 14.00 -4.80 -1.46
C ASN A 138 12.90 -3.78 -1.78
N ASN A 139 12.77 -3.45 -3.05
CA ASN A 139 11.67 -2.61 -3.48
C ASN A 139 10.31 -3.36 -3.41
N THR A 140 9.21 -2.61 -3.43
CA THR A 140 7.85 -3.17 -3.34
C THR A 140 7.61 -4.27 -4.37
N SER A 141 8.08 -4.10 -5.62
CA SER A 141 7.90 -5.09 -6.66
C SER A 141 8.64 -6.40 -6.36
N GLU A 142 9.85 -6.36 -5.82
CA GLU A 142 10.60 -7.57 -5.46
C GLU A 142 9.86 -8.38 -4.39
N VAL A 143 9.33 -7.70 -3.38
CA VAL A 143 8.59 -8.33 -2.29
C VAL A 143 7.24 -8.86 -2.76
N TYR A 144 6.38 -7.98 -3.25
CA TYR A 144 4.97 -8.29 -3.47
C TYR A 144 4.71 -8.99 -4.80
N CYS A 145 5.63 -8.95 -5.75
CA CYS A 145 5.58 -9.80 -6.95
C CYS A 145 6.25 -11.16 -6.77
N HIS A 146 6.81 -11.46 -5.58
CA HIS A 146 7.30 -12.80 -5.28
C HIS A 146 6.18 -13.83 -5.50
N PRO A 147 6.42 -14.94 -6.23
CA PRO A 147 5.35 -15.84 -6.67
C PRO A 147 4.46 -16.39 -5.54
N ARG A 148 5.04 -16.67 -4.37
CA ARG A 148 4.28 -17.16 -3.19
C ARG A 148 3.39 -16.06 -2.62
N ILE A 149 3.93 -14.83 -2.45
CA ILE A 149 3.17 -13.68 -1.91
C ILE A 149 2.04 -13.29 -2.86
N TRP A 150 2.34 -13.20 -4.15
CA TRP A 150 1.34 -12.85 -5.16
C TRP A 150 0.23 -13.90 -5.25
N LYS A 151 0.59 -15.18 -5.17
CA LYS A 151 -0.38 -16.26 -5.17
C LYS A 151 -1.37 -16.18 -4.00
N GLU A 152 -0.91 -15.90 -2.78
CA GLU A 152 -1.80 -15.71 -1.63
C GLU A 152 -2.83 -14.62 -1.89
N PHE A 153 -2.41 -13.53 -2.53
CA PHE A 153 -3.33 -12.45 -2.89
C PHE A 153 -4.36 -12.85 -3.95
N GLU A 154 -3.93 -13.52 -5.00
CA GLU A 154 -4.86 -14.03 -6.02
C GLU A 154 -5.84 -15.06 -5.46
N ASP A 155 -5.37 -15.99 -4.64
CA ASP A 155 -6.22 -17.01 -4.01
C ASP A 155 -7.23 -16.36 -3.05
N PHE A 156 -6.81 -15.35 -2.28
CA PHE A 156 -7.72 -14.57 -1.44
C PHE A 156 -8.84 -13.91 -2.26
N LEU A 157 -8.50 -13.26 -3.35
CA LEU A 157 -9.49 -12.58 -4.19
C LEU A 157 -10.48 -13.55 -4.81
N ARG A 158 -10.02 -14.70 -5.29
CA ARG A 158 -10.89 -15.77 -5.84
C ARG A 158 -11.82 -16.37 -4.78
N GLY A 159 -11.28 -16.65 -3.58
CA GLY A 159 -12.04 -17.27 -2.49
C GLY A 159 -13.11 -16.38 -1.87
N ASN A 160 -13.03 -15.06 -2.09
CA ASN A 160 -14.02 -14.10 -1.58
C ASN A 160 -15.03 -13.63 -2.65
N GLU A 161 -15.10 -14.29 -3.79
CA GLU A 161 -15.99 -13.93 -4.92
C GLU A 161 -15.79 -12.46 -5.40
N ILE A 162 -14.57 -11.95 -5.23
CA ILE A 162 -14.22 -10.58 -5.62
C ILE A 162 -13.77 -10.53 -7.10
N CYS A 163 -13.58 -11.70 -7.71
CA CYS A 163 -13.20 -11.87 -9.12
C CYS A 163 -14.36 -12.40 -9.95
#